data_497a5316dbccba5463c592bb5ba085aa
#
_entry.id   497a5316dbccba5463c592bb5ba085aa
#
_cell.length_a   1.000
_cell.length_b   1.000
_cell.length_c   1.000
_cell.angle_alpha   90.00
_cell.angle_beta   90.00
_cell.angle_gamma   90.00
#
_symmetry.space_group_name_H-M   'P 1'
#
loop_
_entity.id
_entity.type
_entity.pdbx_description
1 polymer ?
#
loop_
_entity_poly.entity_id
_entity_poly.type
_entity_poly.pdbx_seq_one_letter_code
_entity_poly.pdbx_strand_id
1 'polypeptide(L)'
;IEDDVVIGPAVILTNDKYPRASNPDGSRKSANDWDHVGVTVRRGASIGARSVCVAPVEIGEFASIGAGSVVVHDVPAFALVLGTPARQVGWVDHNGHRLVELEDGQFQSTSLGTLFQILDGKMVVVK
;
A
#
# COMPACT_ATOMS: atom_id res chain seq x y z
N ILE A 1 0.71 11.98 -0.38
CA ILE A 1 1.46 11.31 0.72
C ILE A 1 1.13 12.05 2.00
N GLU A 2 0.59 11.33 2.97
CA GLU A 2 0.24 11.85 4.29
C GLU A 2 1.45 11.84 5.24
N ASP A 3 1.22 12.21 6.52
CA ASP A 3 2.28 12.32 7.53
C ASP A 3 2.84 10.95 7.96
N ASP A 4 4.04 10.96 8.49
CA ASP A 4 4.72 9.81 9.10
C ASP A 4 4.96 8.63 8.14
N VAL A 5 4.95 8.88 6.82
CA VAL A 5 5.18 7.85 5.79
C VAL A 5 6.67 7.63 5.57
N VAL A 6 7.07 6.36 5.44
CA VAL A 6 8.42 5.97 5.05
C VAL A 6 8.41 5.45 3.62
N ILE A 7 9.22 6.05 2.77
CA ILE A 7 9.43 5.59 1.39
C ILE A 7 10.89 5.17 1.24
N GLY A 8 11.12 3.89 1.01
CA GLY A 8 12.46 3.35 0.83
C GLY A 8 13.14 3.84 -0.46
N PRO A 9 14.44 3.62 -0.59
CA PRO A 9 15.18 4.05 -1.78
C PRO A 9 14.69 3.36 -3.05
N ALA A 10 14.71 4.10 -4.15
CA ALA A 10 14.30 3.62 -5.47
C ALA A 10 12.85 3.14 -5.58
N VAL A 11 11.95 3.59 -4.69
CA VAL A 11 10.51 3.38 -4.83
C VAL A 11 9.99 4.22 -5.99
N ILE A 12 9.13 3.63 -6.80
CA ILE A 12 8.49 4.30 -7.94
C ILE A 12 6.98 4.37 -7.69
N LEU A 13 6.44 5.59 -7.79
CA LEU A 13 5.00 5.84 -7.79
C LEU A 13 4.63 6.29 -9.20
N THR A 14 3.83 5.51 -9.92
CA THR A 14 3.43 5.87 -11.28
C THR A 14 2.28 6.88 -11.28
N ASN A 15 1.99 7.47 -12.43
CA ASN A 15 0.97 8.50 -12.56
C ASN A 15 0.12 8.39 -13.84
N ASP A 16 0.31 7.33 -14.60
CA ASP A 16 -0.45 7.05 -15.81
C ASP A 16 -0.79 5.57 -15.87
N LYS A 17 -2.08 5.25 -15.87
CA LYS A 17 -2.55 3.86 -15.89
C LYS A 17 -2.34 3.18 -17.25
N TYR A 18 -2.46 3.95 -18.34
CA TYR A 18 -2.40 3.43 -19.71
C TYR A 18 -1.42 4.22 -20.56
N PRO A 19 -0.11 4.18 -20.24
CA PRO A 19 0.87 5.02 -20.92
C PRO A 19 0.99 4.66 -22.40
N ARG A 20 0.89 5.69 -23.25
CA ARG A 20 1.10 5.61 -24.69
C ARG A 20 1.70 6.92 -25.18
N ALA A 21 2.61 6.84 -26.14
CA ALA A 21 3.25 8.02 -26.72
C ALA A 21 2.34 8.75 -27.71
N SER A 22 1.40 8.04 -28.32
CA SER A 22 0.53 8.61 -29.36
C SER A 22 -0.95 8.30 -29.09
N ASN A 23 -1.79 9.14 -29.67
CA ASN A 23 -3.23 8.96 -29.73
C ASN A 23 -3.61 7.89 -30.78
N PRO A 24 -4.84 7.34 -30.73
CA PRO A 24 -5.30 6.37 -31.73
C PRO A 24 -5.23 6.84 -33.18
N ASP A 25 -5.31 8.15 -33.43
CA ASP A 25 -5.17 8.75 -34.74
C ASP A 25 -3.72 8.92 -35.23
N GLY A 26 -2.75 8.50 -34.40
CA GLY A 26 -1.31 8.59 -34.71
C GLY A 26 -0.65 9.91 -34.29
N SER A 27 -1.42 10.90 -33.81
CA SER A 27 -0.83 12.14 -33.31
C SER A 27 -0.11 11.92 -31.98
N ARG A 28 0.93 12.75 -31.72
CA ARG A 28 1.66 12.68 -30.48
C ARG A 28 0.78 13.16 -29.31
N LYS A 29 0.78 12.42 -28.20
CA LYS A 29 0.08 12.85 -27.00
C LYS A 29 0.69 14.12 -26.41
N SER A 30 -0.21 15.00 -25.95
CA SER A 30 0.11 16.19 -25.17
C SER A 30 -0.34 16.01 -23.72
N ALA A 31 -0.11 17.02 -22.89
CA ALA A 31 -0.51 17.01 -21.48
C ALA A 31 -2.01 16.81 -21.25
N ASN A 32 -2.85 17.15 -22.24
CA ASN A 32 -4.31 17.03 -22.13
C ASN A 32 -4.86 15.69 -22.67
N ASP A 33 -4.00 14.80 -23.14
CA ASP A 33 -4.39 13.58 -23.84
C ASP A 33 -4.33 12.33 -22.97
N TRP A 34 -4.15 12.48 -21.65
CA TRP A 34 -4.09 11.36 -20.71
C TRP A 34 -4.63 11.73 -19.35
N ASP A 35 -5.12 10.72 -18.63
CA ASP A 35 -5.67 10.90 -17.29
C ASP A 35 -4.56 10.89 -16.24
N HIS A 36 -4.42 11.98 -15.52
CA HIS A 36 -3.49 12.09 -14.42
C HIS A 36 -4.05 11.35 -13.22
N VAL A 37 -3.48 10.21 -12.89
CA VAL A 37 -3.81 9.43 -11.70
C VAL A 37 -2.60 9.41 -10.76
N GLY A 38 -2.82 8.97 -9.54
CA GLY A 38 -1.74 8.97 -8.58
C GLY A 38 -1.83 7.83 -7.58
N VAL A 39 -0.82 7.76 -6.75
CA VAL A 39 -0.75 6.85 -5.60
C VAL A 39 -1.03 7.68 -4.36
N THR A 40 -2.05 7.28 -3.61
CA THR A 40 -2.35 7.88 -2.30
C THR A 40 -1.71 7.02 -1.23
N VAL A 41 -0.86 7.64 -0.41
CA VAL A 41 -0.20 6.93 0.70
C VAL A 41 -0.67 7.55 2.00
N ARG A 42 -1.36 6.75 2.79
CA ARG A 42 -1.97 7.19 4.04
C ARG A 42 -0.95 7.20 5.18
N ARG A 43 -1.32 7.88 6.25
CA ARG A 43 -0.48 8.12 7.40
C ARG A 43 0.20 6.85 7.92
N GLY A 44 1.48 6.97 8.25
CA GLY A 44 2.23 5.90 8.90
C GLY A 44 2.57 4.70 8.02
N ALA A 45 2.17 4.69 6.75
CA ALA A 45 2.49 3.60 5.84
C ALA A 45 3.99 3.54 5.52
N SER A 46 4.46 2.35 5.21
CA SER A 46 5.87 2.10 4.87
C SER A 46 5.97 1.36 3.54
N ILE A 47 6.73 1.90 2.61
CA ILE A 47 6.96 1.30 1.30
C ILE A 47 8.42 0.87 1.20
N GLY A 48 8.65 -0.43 1.11
CA GLY A 48 9.98 -1.02 1.05
C GLY A 48 10.75 -0.65 -0.22
N ALA A 49 12.08 -0.67 -0.11
CA ALA A 49 13.00 -0.30 -1.18
C ALA A 49 12.66 -1.01 -2.51
N ARG A 50 12.80 -0.29 -3.62
CA ARG A 50 12.58 -0.81 -4.98
C ARG A 50 11.17 -1.31 -5.28
N SER A 51 10.19 -0.95 -4.45
CA SER A 51 8.80 -1.25 -4.77
C SER A 51 8.26 -0.31 -5.84
N VAL A 52 7.32 -0.81 -6.62
CA VAL A 52 6.60 -0.02 -7.62
C VAL A 52 5.11 -0.03 -7.25
N CYS A 53 4.52 1.14 -7.08
CA CYS A 53 3.09 1.29 -6.90
C CYS A 53 2.49 1.81 -8.19
N VAL A 54 1.63 1.01 -8.80
CA VAL A 54 1.04 1.31 -10.11
C VAL A 54 -0.29 2.05 -9.91
N ALA A 55 -0.29 3.34 -10.23
CA ALA A 55 -1.48 4.19 -10.06
C ALA A 55 -2.65 3.74 -10.96
N PRO A 56 -3.90 3.94 -10.52
CA PRO A 56 -4.30 4.47 -9.22
C PRO A 56 -4.34 3.38 -8.14
N VAL A 57 -3.70 3.62 -7.01
CA VAL A 57 -3.82 2.75 -5.82
C VAL A 57 -3.78 3.61 -4.55
N GLU A 58 -4.42 3.11 -3.51
CA GLU A 58 -4.33 3.67 -2.17
C GLU A 58 -3.62 2.69 -1.25
N ILE A 59 -2.60 3.18 -0.56
CA ILE A 59 -1.90 2.45 0.50
C ILE A 59 -2.48 2.92 1.82
N GLY A 60 -3.14 2.01 2.53
CA GLY A 60 -3.85 2.31 3.76
C GLY A 60 -2.94 2.69 4.93
N GLU A 61 -3.53 3.28 5.96
CA GLU A 61 -2.80 3.71 7.16
C GLU A 61 -2.00 2.56 7.77
N PHE A 62 -0.77 2.84 8.14
CA PHE A 62 0.15 1.88 8.77
C PHE A 62 0.36 0.58 8.00
N ALA A 63 -0.02 0.53 6.72
CA ALA A 63 0.27 -0.61 5.86
C ALA A 63 1.77 -0.72 5.59
N SER A 64 2.24 -1.93 5.39
CA SER A 64 3.64 -2.23 5.07
C SER A 64 3.75 -2.93 3.72
N ILE A 65 4.55 -2.37 2.83
CA ILE A 65 4.86 -2.95 1.53
C ILE A 65 6.27 -3.52 1.60
N GLY A 66 6.41 -4.83 1.38
CA GLY A 66 7.72 -5.48 1.36
C GLY A 66 8.59 -4.98 0.21
N ALA A 67 9.91 -4.93 0.43
CA ALA A 67 10.86 -4.48 -0.57
C ALA A 67 10.72 -5.25 -1.90
N GLY A 68 10.87 -4.56 -3.02
CA GLY A 68 10.80 -5.16 -4.35
C GLY A 68 9.41 -5.57 -4.81
N SER A 69 8.36 -5.12 -4.13
CA SER A 69 6.98 -5.46 -4.47
C SER A 69 6.44 -4.61 -5.62
N VAL A 70 5.49 -5.17 -6.36
CA VAL A 70 4.71 -4.41 -7.37
C VAL A 70 3.25 -4.37 -6.93
N VAL A 71 2.83 -3.21 -6.44
CA VAL A 71 1.48 -2.99 -5.90
C VAL A 71 0.56 -2.53 -7.03
N VAL A 72 -0.46 -3.33 -7.34
CA VAL A 72 -1.43 -3.06 -8.42
C VAL A 72 -2.87 -2.92 -7.93
N HIS A 73 -3.11 -3.13 -6.64
CA HIS A 73 -4.42 -2.98 -6.00
C HIS A 73 -4.26 -2.17 -4.70
N ASP A 74 -5.38 -1.59 -4.24
CA ASP A 74 -5.41 -0.91 -2.95
C ASP A 74 -4.95 -1.85 -1.82
N VAL A 75 -4.25 -1.26 -0.86
CA VAL A 75 -3.71 -1.99 0.29
C VAL A 75 -4.48 -1.54 1.53
N PRO A 76 -5.13 -2.48 2.25
CA PRO A 76 -5.86 -2.14 3.47
C PRO A 76 -4.95 -1.56 4.55
N ALA A 77 -5.54 -0.76 5.45
CA ALA A 77 -4.83 -0.29 6.64
C ALA A 77 -4.27 -1.46 7.45
N PHE A 78 -3.05 -1.34 7.95
CA PHE A 78 -2.31 -2.35 8.70
C PHE A 78 -2.02 -3.64 7.94
N ALA A 79 -2.27 -3.71 6.64
CA ALA A 79 -1.94 -4.90 5.85
C ALA A 79 -0.43 -4.97 5.57
N LEU A 80 0.09 -6.18 5.59
CA LEU A 80 1.41 -6.50 5.09
C LEU A 80 1.25 -7.15 3.72
N VAL A 81 1.76 -6.50 2.69
CA VAL A 81 1.76 -7.03 1.32
C VAL A 81 3.16 -7.15 0.78
N LEU A 82 3.40 -8.16 -0.04
CA LEU A 82 4.69 -8.34 -0.71
C LEU A 82 4.53 -9.18 -1.98
N GLY A 83 5.53 -9.09 -2.84
CA GLY A 83 5.65 -9.87 -4.06
C GLY A 83 5.29 -9.10 -5.34
N THR A 84 5.37 -9.81 -6.47
CA THR A 84 5.06 -9.31 -7.82
C THR A 84 4.11 -10.29 -8.51
N PRO A 85 2.81 -9.96 -8.60
CA PRO A 85 2.13 -8.84 -7.99
C PRO A 85 2.06 -8.98 -6.46
N ALA A 86 2.01 -7.86 -5.75
CA ALA A 86 1.92 -7.85 -4.29
C ALA A 86 0.65 -8.53 -3.81
N ARG A 87 0.79 -9.39 -2.80
CA ARG A 87 -0.32 -10.10 -2.15
C ARG A 87 -0.24 -9.87 -0.64
N GLN A 88 -1.38 -9.79 -0.01
CA GLN A 88 -1.44 -9.68 1.45
C GLN A 88 -1.03 -11.01 2.09
N VAL A 89 -0.05 -10.94 2.99
CA VAL A 89 0.49 -12.10 3.69
C VAL A 89 0.27 -12.01 5.20
N GLY A 90 -0.29 -10.93 5.68
CA GLY A 90 -0.58 -10.74 7.11
C GLY A 90 -0.98 -9.31 7.43
N TRP A 91 -0.89 -9.01 8.72
CA TRP A 91 -1.19 -7.71 9.29
C TRP A 91 -0.01 -7.26 10.16
N VAL A 92 0.14 -5.96 10.33
CA VAL A 92 1.21 -5.37 11.15
C VAL A 92 0.63 -4.43 12.20
N ASP A 93 1.40 -4.18 13.26
CA ASP A 93 1.09 -3.17 14.25
C ASP A 93 1.62 -1.77 13.82
N HIS A 94 1.46 -0.78 14.69
CA HIS A 94 1.95 0.59 14.44
C HIS A 94 3.48 0.69 14.29
N ASN A 95 4.22 -0.31 14.77
CA ASN A 95 5.68 -0.38 14.60
C ASN A 95 6.11 -1.23 13.39
N GLY A 96 5.15 -1.74 12.62
CA GLY A 96 5.43 -2.58 11.46
C GLY A 96 5.75 -4.04 11.79
N HIS A 97 5.58 -4.46 13.04
CA HIS A 97 5.76 -5.85 13.42
C HIS A 97 4.51 -6.67 13.10
N ARG A 98 4.73 -7.88 12.60
CA ARG A 98 3.63 -8.76 12.21
C ARG A 98 2.75 -9.10 13.41
N LEU A 99 1.44 -8.96 13.24
CA LEU A 99 0.45 -9.35 14.25
C LEU A 99 0.34 -10.87 14.33
N VAL A 100 0.03 -11.37 15.52
CA VAL A 100 -0.26 -12.78 15.77
C VAL A 100 -1.76 -12.95 15.93
N GLU A 101 -2.34 -13.87 15.16
CA GLU A 101 -3.75 -14.22 15.29
C GLU A 101 -3.97 -15.09 16.53
N LEU A 102 -4.97 -14.71 17.34
CA LEU A 102 -5.37 -15.43 18.53
C LEU A 102 -6.55 -16.38 18.23
N GLU A 103 -6.79 -17.33 19.13
CA GLU A 103 -7.85 -18.35 18.96
C GLU A 103 -9.26 -17.75 18.82
N ASP A 104 -9.51 -16.58 19.42
CA ASP A 104 -10.80 -15.88 19.36
C ASP A 104 -10.98 -15.03 18.10
N GLY A 105 -10.04 -15.10 17.16
CA GLY A 105 -10.05 -14.31 15.91
C GLY A 105 -9.55 -12.88 16.07
N GLN A 106 -9.11 -12.48 17.26
CA GLN A 106 -8.41 -11.22 17.45
C GLN A 106 -6.93 -11.35 17.05
N PHE A 107 -6.26 -10.22 16.89
CA PHE A 107 -4.85 -10.15 16.57
C PHE A 107 -4.12 -9.38 17.67
N GLN A 108 -2.92 -9.78 17.97
CA GLN A 108 -2.11 -9.14 19.02
C GLN A 108 -0.76 -8.68 18.49
N SER A 109 -0.41 -7.44 18.85
CA SER A 109 0.94 -6.92 18.70
C SER A 109 1.84 -7.51 19.78
N THR A 110 2.90 -8.20 19.35
CA THR A 110 3.90 -8.74 20.26
C THR A 110 4.85 -7.66 20.79
N SER A 111 4.97 -6.54 20.08
CA SER A 111 5.84 -5.43 20.48
C SER A 111 5.16 -4.42 21.41
N LEU A 112 3.86 -4.23 21.28
CA LEU A 112 3.09 -3.20 22.00
C LEU A 112 2.04 -3.78 22.95
N GLY A 113 1.70 -5.07 22.82
CA GLY A 113 0.62 -5.70 23.56
C GLY A 113 -0.79 -5.27 23.10
N THR A 114 -0.88 -4.39 22.11
CA THR A 114 -2.15 -3.88 21.58
C THR A 114 -2.94 -4.99 20.91
N LEU A 115 -4.27 -4.99 21.09
CA LEU A 115 -5.18 -5.90 20.44
C LEU A 115 -5.84 -5.22 19.24
N PHE A 116 -6.02 -5.98 18.19
CA PHE A 116 -6.67 -5.59 16.94
C PHE A 116 -7.77 -6.59 16.60
N GLN A 117 -8.75 -6.12 15.86
CA GLN A 117 -9.77 -7.00 15.27
C GLN A 117 -10.20 -6.50 13.90
N ILE A 118 -10.76 -7.39 13.10
CA ILE A 118 -11.34 -7.02 11.81
C ILE A 118 -12.82 -6.70 12.03
N LEU A 119 -13.22 -5.46 11.72
CA LEU A 119 -14.61 -5.00 11.73
C LEU A 119 -14.96 -4.50 10.33
N ASP A 120 -16.00 -5.07 9.73
CA ASP A 120 -16.45 -4.71 8.38
C ASP A 120 -15.30 -4.76 7.34
N GLY A 121 -14.46 -5.79 7.44
CA GLY A 121 -13.31 -5.97 6.55
C GLY A 121 -12.10 -5.07 6.83
N LYS A 122 -12.16 -4.25 7.88
CA LYS A 122 -11.09 -3.31 8.25
C LYS A 122 -10.42 -3.70 9.55
N MET A 123 -9.10 -3.63 9.58
CA MET A 123 -8.34 -3.83 10.82
C MET A 123 -8.46 -2.58 11.69
N VAL A 124 -8.88 -2.78 12.94
CA VAL A 124 -9.03 -1.71 13.92
C VAL A 124 -8.39 -2.08 15.25
N VAL A 125 -7.92 -1.06 15.97
CA VAL A 125 -7.39 -1.24 17.33
C VAL A 125 -8.56 -1.46 18.28
N VAL A 126 -8.49 -2.51 19.10
CA VAL A 126 -9.49 -2.79 20.13
C VAL A 126 -9.09 -2.16 21.44
N LYS A 127 -7.80 -2.33 21.79
CA LYS A 127 -7.33 -1.85 23.08
C LYS A 127 -5.81 -1.85 23.21
#